data_8bcb4c8ef28af19ea83cb048c2da1b64
#
_entry.id   8bcb4c8ef28af19ea83cb048c2da1b64
#
_cell.length_a   1.000
_cell.length_b   1.000
_cell.length_c   1.000
_cell.angle_alpha   90.00
_cell.angle_beta   90.00
_cell.angle_gamma   90.00
#
_symmetry.space_group_name_H-M   'P 1'
#
loop_
_entity.id
_entity.type
_entity.pdbx_description
1 polymer ?
#
loop_
_entity_poly.entity_id
_entity_poly.type
_entity_poly.pdbx_seq_one_letter_code
_entity_poly.pdbx_strand_id
1 'polypeptide(L)'
;MIKLLDDIYSWSVFSDEKQLNFNGWFIQNQSSFGNVVIDPPQPSEKDLTQMQEMGGVQQIIITNQHHLRRASVIQEKFNSKLQINSADAGKIELNCDSNFSNGEILAGFLKAVVVPNNKTPGETALYWEERKILFVGDALIGDPPGKLRFLPEKMYADIQRAKNGIKTLMDLDFDTLLVGDGDSILSGAKTAVAEFINSN
;
A
#
# COMPACT_ATOMS: atom_id res chain seq x y z
N MET A 1 11.32 -6.28 11.24
CA MET A 1 10.10 -6.73 10.53
C MET A 1 9.61 -8.05 11.09
N ILE A 2 8.32 -8.34 10.99
CA ILE A 2 7.71 -9.64 11.29
C ILE A 2 7.25 -10.31 10.00
N LYS A 3 7.41 -11.62 9.90
CA LYS A 3 6.87 -12.40 8.78
C LYS A 3 5.35 -12.52 8.95
N LEU A 4 4.59 -12.02 7.97
CA LEU A 4 3.12 -12.02 8.00
C LEU A 4 2.55 -13.17 7.17
N LEU A 5 3.04 -13.32 5.96
CA LEU A 5 2.71 -14.39 5.01
C LEU A 5 4.02 -14.91 4.41
N ASP A 6 3.95 -15.98 3.60
CA ASP A 6 5.13 -16.42 2.87
C ASP A 6 5.64 -15.29 1.97
N ASP A 7 6.95 -14.98 2.10
CA ASP A 7 7.66 -13.92 1.39
C ASP A 7 7.18 -12.49 1.67
N ILE A 8 6.18 -12.27 2.56
CA ILE A 8 5.71 -10.95 2.94
C ILE A 8 6.01 -10.68 4.41
N TYR A 9 6.72 -9.60 4.64
CA TYR A 9 7.09 -9.09 5.97
C TYR A 9 6.50 -7.71 6.16
N SER A 10 6.16 -7.38 7.40
CA SER A 10 5.65 -6.07 7.76
C SER A 10 6.43 -5.46 8.91
N TRP A 11 6.42 -4.14 8.97
CA TRP A 11 6.73 -3.37 10.16
C TRP A 11 5.75 -2.24 10.27
N SER A 12 5.55 -1.77 11.51
CA SER A 12 4.56 -0.73 11.76
C SER A 12 5.15 0.32 12.70
N VAL A 13 4.70 1.54 12.52
CA VAL A 13 4.99 2.67 13.41
C VAL A 13 3.67 3.23 13.89
N PHE A 14 3.47 3.26 15.21
CA PHE A 14 2.28 3.85 15.79
C PHE A 14 2.31 5.37 15.67
N SER A 15 1.25 5.95 15.19
CA SER A 15 1.05 7.39 15.11
C SER A 15 0.18 7.85 16.28
N ASP A 16 0.78 8.56 17.24
CA ASP A 16 0.03 9.15 18.36
C ASP A 16 -1.02 10.16 17.90
N GLU A 17 -0.76 10.89 16.84
CA GLU A 17 -1.70 11.84 16.25
C GLU A 17 -2.94 11.17 15.65
N LYS A 18 -2.73 10.08 14.93
CA LYS A 18 -3.81 9.36 14.21
C LYS A 18 -4.41 8.23 15.03
N GLN A 19 -3.75 7.81 16.13
CA GLN A 19 -4.11 6.64 16.95
C GLN A 19 -4.22 5.35 16.13
N LEU A 20 -3.33 5.20 15.15
CA LEU A 20 -3.26 4.07 14.21
C LEU A 20 -1.82 3.65 13.96
N ASN A 21 -1.63 2.40 13.59
CA ASN A 21 -0.38 1.91 13.03
C ASN A 21 -0.27 2.32 11.55
N PHE A 22 0.87 2.87 11.17
CA PHE A 22 1.28 3.02 9.79
C PHE A 22 2.10 1.80 9.40
N ASN A 23 1.66 1.06 8.41
CA ASN A 23 2.26 -0.20 7.98
C ASN A 23 3.14 0.00 6.74
N GLY A 24 4.25 -0.72 6.71
CA GLY A 24 5.09 -0.92 5.55
C GLY A 24 5.21 -2.41 5.24
N TRP A 25 5.35 -2.72 3.98
CA TRP A 25 5.41 -4.09 3.48
C TRP A 25 6.74 -4.33 2.78
N PHE A 26 7.43 -5.40 3.13
CA PHE A 26 8.59 -5.90 2.39
C PHE A 26 8.21 -7.24 1.77
N ILE A 27 8.34 -7.34 0.46
CA ILE A 27 8.07 -8.55 -0.30
C ILE A 27 9.40 -9.09 -0.80
N GLN A 28 9.77 -10.30 -0.33
CA GLN A 28 10.94 -10.99 -0.82
C GLN A 28 10.61 -11.62 -2.18
N ASN A 29 11.21 -11.08 -3.22
CA ASN A 29 10.96 -11.51 -4.59
C ASN A 29 12.24 -12.07 -5.23
N GLN A 30 12.22 -13.35 -5.53
CA GLN A 30 13.36 -14.05 -6.12
C GLN A 30 13.47 -13.87 -7.65
N SER A 31 12.55 -13.15 -8.27
CA SER A 31 12.64 -12.83 -9.70
C SER A 31 13.72 -11.80 -9.99
N SER A 32 14.00 -11.56 -11.28
CA SER A 32 14.94 -10.53 -11.73
C SER A 32 14.55 -9.10 -11.34
N PHE A 33 13.31 -8.88 -10.90
CA PHE A 33 12.85 -7.58 -10.40
C PHE A 33 13.34 -7.26 -8.99
N GLY A 34 13.72 -8.29 -8.21
CA GLY A 34 14.22 -8.15 -6.84
C GLY A 34 13.14 -7.80 -5.82
N ASN A 35 13.56 -7.56 -4.57
CA ASN A 35 12.67 -7.28 -3.45
C ASN A 35 11.97 -5.94 -3.59
N VAL A 36 10.74 -5.90 -3.08
CA VAL A 36 9.85 -4.73 -3.15
C VAL A 36 9.49 -4.24 -1.76
N VAL A 37 9.49 -2.93 -1.57
CA VAL A 37 8.89 -2.27 -0.41
C VAL A 37 7.68 -1.46 -0.85
N ILE A 38 6.59 -1.52 -0.06
CA ILE A 38 5.38 -0.74 -0.29
C ILE A 38 5.15 0.17 0.93
N ASP A 39 4.91 1.47 0.69
CA ASP A 39 4.49 2.50 1.66
C ASP A 39 5.31 2.53 2.96
N PRO A 40 6.64 2.68 2.93
CA PRO A 40 7.50 2.48 4.09
C PRO A 40 7.33 3.55 5.18
N PRO A 41 6.81 3.24 6.38
CA PRO A 41 6.98 4.10 7.54
C PRO A 41 8.44 4.04 8.02
N GLN A 42 8.81 4.78 9.07
CA GLN A 42 10.17 4.79 9.59
C GLN A 42 10.65 3.36 9.92
N PRO A 43 11.63 2.80 9.20
CA PRO A 43 12.22 1.52 9.57
C PRO A 43 13.17 1.70 10.77
N SER A 44 13.26 0.69 11.64
CA SER A 44 14.32 0.61 12.63
C SER A 44 15.63 0.11 11.99
N GLU A 45 16.75 0.28 12.68
CA GLU A 45 18.04 -0.29 12.25
C GLU A 45 17.95 -1.83 12.11
N LYS A 46 17.17 -2.48 12.97
CA LYS A 46 16.93 -3.93 12.88
C LYS A 46 16.16 -4.29 11.59
N ASP A 47 15.17 -3.50 11.20
CA ASP A 47 14.43 -3.73 9.96
C ASP A 47 15.34 -3.56 8.74
N LEU A 48 16.16 -2.51 8.73
CA LEU A 48 17.12 -2.25 7.65
C LEU A 48 18.17 -3.37 7.54
N THR A 49 18.66 -3.87 8.68
CA THR A 49 19.60 -5.01 8.71
C THR A 49 18.94 -6.27 8.15
N GLN A 50 17.71 -6.55 8.55
CA GLN A 50 16.96 -7.70 8.06
C GLN A 50 16.69 -7.61 6.54
N MET A 51 16.33 -6.43 6.03
CA MET A 51 16.20 -6.17 4.58
C MET A 51 17.52 -6.45 3.85
N GLN A 52 18.65 -5.99 4.43
CA GLN A 52 19.97 -6.22 3.87
C GLN A 52 20.32 -7.71 3.79
N GLU A 53 20.07 -8.48 4.85
CA GLU A 53 20.32 -9.92 4.92
C GLU A 53 19.44 -10.70 3.92
N MET A 54 18.28 -10.17 3.56
CA MET A 54 17.37 -10.74 2.57
C MET A 54 17.68 -10.30 1.13
N GLY A 55 18.79 -9.62 0.86
CA GLY A 55 19.21 -9.20 -0.48
C GLY A 55 18.92 -7.73 -0.81
N GLY A 56 18.62 -6.92 0.20
CA GLY A 56 18.33 -5.48 0.05
C GLY A 56 16.95 -5.20 -0.54
N VAL A 57 16.75 -3.97 -0.98
CA VAL A 57 15.49 -3.50 -1.59
C VAL A 57 15.81 -2.95 -2.98
N GLN A 58 15.20 -3.49 -4.02
CA GLN A 58 15.41 -3.03 -5.39
C GLN A 58 14.34 -2.02 -5.83
N GLN A 59 13.12 -2.16 -5.31
CA GLN A 59 12.01 -1.30 -5.71
C GLN A 59 11.22 -0.81 -4.50
N ILE A 60 10.79 0.45 -4.57
CA ILE A 60 9.84 1.07 -3.64
C ILE A 60 8.63 1.48 -4.45
N ILE A 61 7.45 1.01 -4.07
CA ILE A 61 6.19 1.35 -4.72
C ILE A 61 5.32 2.10 -3.71
N ILE A 62 4.84 3.27 -4.11
CA ILE A 62 4.04 4.15 -3.27
C ILE A 62 2.60 4.17 -3.78
N THR A 63 1.64 3.89 -2.90
CA THR A 63 0.22 3.81 -3.25
C THR A 63 -0.41 5.17 -3.50
N ASN A 64 0.04 6.23 -2.80
CA ASN A 64 -0.35 7.62 -3.03
C ASN A 64 0.69 8.59 -2.45
N GLN A 65 0.63 9.87 -2.82
CA GLN A 65 1.61 10.90 -2.41
C GLN A 65 1.81 11.04 -0.89
N HIS A 66 0.82 10.72 -0.06
CA HIS A 66 0.93 10.83 1.39
C HIS A 66 1.62 9.60 2.03
N HIS A 67 1.71 8.50 1.28
CA HIS A 67 2.39 7.28 1.69
C HIS A 67 3.87 7.23 1.32
N LEU A 68 4.43 8.34 0.80
CA LEU A 68 5.87 8.49 0.60
C LEU A 68 6.67 8.30 1.90
N ARG A 69 6.13 8.79 3.00
CA ARG A 69 6.58 8.59 4.38
C ARG A 69 8.11 8.64 4.51
N ARG A 70 8.77 7.51 4.69
CA ARG A 70 10.22 7.37 4.85
C ARG A 70 10.89 6.59 3.71
N ALA A 71 10.34 6.67 2.52
CA ALA A 71 10.91 6.04 1.32
C ALA A 71 12.36 6.48 1.05
N SER A 72 12.72 7.75 1.35
CA SER A 72 14.08 8.26 1.21
C SER A 72 15.10 7.44 1.99
N VAL A 73 14.80 7.01 3.21
CA VAL A 73 15.71 6.21 4.04
C VAL A 73 16.07 4.88 3.37
N ILE A 74 15.08 4.24 2.75
CA ILE A 74 15.27 2.97 2.04
C ILE A 74 15.97 3.22 0.71
N GLN A 75 15.53 4.25 -0.03
CA GLN A 75 16.14 4.63 -1.31
C GLN A 75 17.63 4.92 -1.16
N GLU A 76 18.02 5.74 -0.18
CA GLU A 76 19.41 6.08 0.09
C GLU A 76 20.25 4.85 0.51
N LYS A 77 19.69 3.99 1.39
CA LYS A 77 20.41 2.84 1.91
C LYS A 77 20.67 1.75 0.85
N PHE A 78 19.69 1.48 -0.01
CA PHE A 78 19.74 0.35 -0.95
C PHE A 78 19.88 0.77 -2.41
N ASN A 79 19.89 2.07 -2.69
CA ASN A 79 19.83 2.60 -4.06
C ASN A 79 18.60 2.08 -4.83
N SER A 80 17.47 2.01 -4.13
CA SER A 80 16.22 1.46 -4.63
C SER A 80 15.56 2.39 -5.65
N LYS A 81 14.87 1.82 -6.65
CA LYS A 81 14.05 2.58 -7.59
C LYS A 81 12.72 2.93 -6.97
N LEU A 82 12.37 4.21 -6.95
CA LEU A 82 11.09 4.72 -6.44
C LEU A 82 10.07 4.85 -7.57
N GLN A 83 8.87 4.34 -7.34
CA GLN A 83 7.74 4.39 -8.28
C GLN A 83 6.47 4.86 -7.59
N ILE A 84 5.72 5.73 -8.26
CA ILE A 84 4.43 6.24 -7.82
C ILE A 84 3.51 6.44 -9.03
N ASN A 85 2.20 6.48 -8.81
CA ASN A 85 1.25 6.80 -9.87
C ASN A 85 1.54 8.18 -10.47
N SER A 86 1.48 8.28 -11.81
CA SER A 86 1.77 9.52 -12.55
C SER A 86 0.93 10.72 -12.13
N ALA A 87 -0.30 10.49 -11.65
CA ALA A 87 -1.19 11.56 -11.18
C ALA A 87 -0.73 12.20 -9.85
N ASP A 88 0.07 11.48 -9.05
CA ASP A 88 0.63 11.97 -7.78
C ASP A 88 2.12 12.34 -7.87
N ALA A 89 2.82 11.94 -8.93
CA ALA A 89 4.26 12.11 -9.07
C ALA A 89 4.74 13.56 -8.95
N GLY A 90 3.97 14.52 -9.48
CA GLY A 90 4.30 15.95 -9.37
C GLY A 90 4.04 16.58 -8.00
N LYS A 91 3.60 15.79 -7.02
CA LYS A 91 3.25 16.25 -5.66
C LYS A 91 4.24 15.77 -4.59
N ILE A 92 5.21 14.96 -4.96
CA ILE A 92 6.23 14.46 -4.03
C ILE A 92 7.56 15.20 -4.24
N GLU A 93 8.35 15.31 -3.17
CA GLU A 93 9.64 16.01 -3.18
C GLU A 93 10.83 15.08 -3.53
N LEU A 94 10.61 13.75 -3.50
CA LEU A 94 11.64 12.78 -3.86
C LEU A 94 11.71 12.57 -5.38
N ASN A 95 12.91 12.30 -5.87
CA ASN A 95 13.11 11.88 -7.24
C ASN A 95 12.48 10.51 -7.47
N CYS A 96 11.48 10.47 -8.34
CA CYS A 96 10.86 9.25 -8.82
C CYS A 96 11.66 8.71 -9.99
N ASP A 97 12.05 7.44 -9.93
CA ASP A 97 12.78 6.79 -11.04
C ASP A 97 11.85 6.46 -12.21
N SER A 98 10.59 6.15 -11.88
CA SER A 98 9.54 5.93 -12.88
C SER A 98 8.15 6.15 -12.29
N ASN A 99 7.20 6.46 -13.17
CA ASN A 99 5.80 6.59 -12.83
C ASN A 99 5.03 5.44 -13.46
N PHE A 100 3.92 5.07 -12.85
CA PHE A 100 3.02 4.06 -13.39
C PHE A 100 1.60 4.59 -13.57
N SER A 101 0.81 3.85 -14.31
CA SER A 101 -0.59 4.13 -14.62
C SER A 101 -1.48 2.94 -14.25
N ASN A 102 -2.79 3.14 -14.31
CA ASN A 102 -3.76 2.08 -14.05
C ASN A 102 -3.55 0.88 -14.99
N GLY A 103 -3.58 -0.32 -14.42
CA GLY A 103 -3.47 -1.59 -15.14
C GLY A 103 -2.04 -2.08 -15.39
N GLU A 104 -1.01 -1.26 -15.12
CA GLU A 104 0.38 -1.69 -15.26
C GLU A 104 0.77 -2.76 -14.23
N ILE A 105 1.68 -3.66 -14.66
CA ILE A 105 2.25 -4.69 -13.77
C ILE A 105 3.59 -4.20 -13.25
N LEU A 106 3.66 -4.00 -11.96
CA LEU A 106 4.84 -3.54 -11.24
C LEU A 106 5.60 -4.74 -10.64
N ALA A 107 6.92 -4.66 -10.62
CA ALA A 107 7.78 -5.73 -10.09
C ALA A 107 7.48 -7.14 -10.67
N GLY A 108 6.78 -7.22 -11.79
CA GLY A 108 6.43 -8.45 -12.49
C GLY A 108 5.20 -9.18 -11.97
N PHE A 109 4.56 -8.73 -10.87
CA PHE A 109 3.44 -9.44 -10.26
C PHE A 109 2.36 -8.56 -9.60
N LEU A 110 2.63 -7.29 -9.34
CA LEU A 110 1.66 -6.36 -8.72
C LEU A 110 0.94 -5.54 -9.78
N LYS A 111 -0.34 -5.78 -9.98
CA LYS A 111 -1.18 -4.97 -10.86
C LYS A 111 -1.59 -3.68 -10.17
N ALA A 112 -1.26 -2.55 -10.76
CA ALA A 112 -1.72 -1.25 -10.30
C ALA A 112 -3.21 -1.04 -10.64
N VAL A 113 -4.03 -0.77 -9.62
CA VAL A 113 -5.48 -0.55 -9.76
C VAL A 113 -5.82 0.80 -9.13
N VAL A 114 -6.04 1.81 -9.95
CA VAL A 114 -6.41 3.16 -9.47
C VAL A 114 -7.78 3.11 -8.80
N VAL A 115 -7.87 3.68 -7.59
CA VAL A 115 -9.13 3.84 -6.86
C VAL A 115 -9.65 5.27 -7.10
N PRO A 116 -10.61 5.45 -8.00
CA PRO A 116 -10.99 6.78 -8.47
C PRO A 116 -11.70 7.60 -7.39
N ASN A 117 -11.58 8.93 -7.51
CA ASN A 117 -12.22 9.91 -6.62
C ASN A 117 -11.84 9.77 -5.14
N ASN A 118 -10.71 9.16 -4.84
CA ASN A 118 -10.19 9.03 -3.49
C ASN A 118 -9.51 10.32 -3.02
N LYS A 119 -8.82 10.29 -1.87
CA LYS A 119 -8.11 11.42 -1.25
C LYS A 119 -7.10 12.07 -2.21
N THR A 120 -6.41 11.27 -3.01
CA THR A 120 -5.50 11.74 -4.07
C THR A 120 -5.93 11.22 -5.44
N PRO A 121 -5.59 11.90 -6.53
CA PRO A 121 -5.90 11.41 -7.87
C PRO A 121 -5.13 10.15 -8.26
N GLY A 122 -3.97 9.93 -7.63
CA GLY A 122 -3.09 8.78 -7.86
C GLY A 122 -3.29 7.63 -6.86
N GLU A 123 -4.34 7.66 -6.03
CA GLU A 123 -4.61 6.57 -5.10
C GLU A 123 -4.71 5.24 -5.83
N THR A 124 -3.81 4.31 -5.50
CA THR A 124 -3.64 3.05 -6.23
C THR A 124 -3.59 1.88 -5.27
N ALA A 125 -4.48 0.92 -5.46
CA ALA A 125 -4.37 -0.40 -4.87
C ALA A 125 -3.38 -1.24 -5.69
N LEU A 126 -2.62 -2.11 -5.03
CA LEU A 126 -1.70 -3.04 -5.68
C LEU A 126 -2.25 -4.45 -5.52
N TYR A 127 -2.60 -5.09 -6.62
CA TYR A 127 -3.24 -6.39 -6.62
C TYR A 127 -2.27 -7.49 -7.06
N TRP A 128 -2.05 -8.47 -6.17
CA TRP A 128 -1.31 -9.70 -6.48
C TRP A 128 -2.30 -10.83 -6.78
N GLU A 129 -2.63 -10.98 -8.06
CA GLU A 129 -3.69 -11.87 -8.53
C GLU A 129 -3.46 -13.33 -8.13
N GLU A 130 -2.27 -13.86 -8.37
CA GLU A 130 -1.94 -15.26 -8.09
C GLU A 130 -2.09 -15.64 -6.60
N ARG A 131 -1.91 -14.67 -5.70
CA ARG A 131 -1.99 -14.87 -4.25
C ARG A 131 -3.28 -14.32 -3.65
N LYS A 132 -4.15 -13.71 -4.45
CA LYS A 132 -5.39 -13.06 -4.01
C LYS A 132 -5.16 -12.03 -2.90
N ILE A 133 -4.07 -11.26 -3.00
CA ILE A 133 -3.69 -10.24 -2.03
C ILE A 133 -3.91 -8.87 -2.64
N LEU A 134 -4.55 -7.98 -1.88
CA LEU A 134 -4.74 -6.58 -2.22
C LEU A 134 -4.05 -5.70 -1.18
N PHE A 135 -3.14 -4.82 -1.62
CA PHE A 135 -2.56 -3.75 -0.80
C PHE A 135 -3.29 -2.46 -1.10
N VAL A 136 -3.65 -1.70 -0.08
CA VAL A 136 -4.27 -0.39 -0.22
C VAL A 136 -3.62 0.66 0.68
N GLY A 137 -3.55 1.88 0.20
CA GLY A 137 -3.12 3.04 0.97
C GLY A 137 -4.28 3.68 1.75
N ASP A 138 -4.59 4.94 1.42
CA ASP A 138 -5.69 5.71 2.03
C ASP A 138 -7.09 5.29 1.57
N ALA A 139 -7.20 4.37 0.60
CA ALA A 139 -8.47 3.92 0.06
C ALA A 139 -9.36 3.28 1.13
N LEU A 140 -8.76 2.49 2.04
CA LEU A 140 -9.44 1.83 3.16
C LEU A 140 -8.54 1.81 4.39
N ILE A 141 -9.08 2.13 5.54
CA ILE A 141 -8.41 2.09 6.83
C ILE A 141 -8.94 0.90 7.64
N GLY A 142 -8.04 0.09 8.19
CA GLY A 142 -8.38 -1.06 9.04
C GLY A 142 -8.61 -0.64 10.49
N ASP A 143 -9.76 -0.06 10.80
CA ASP A 143 -10.08 0.42 12.14
C ASP A 143 -11.61 0.46 12.36
N PRO A 144 -12.12 -0.06 13.50
CA PRO A 144 -11.43 -0.87 14.49
C PRO A 144 -11.00 -2.25 13.95
N PRO A 145 -10.19 -3.03 14.70
CA PRO A 145 -9.72 -4.35 14.25
C PRO A 145 -10.83 -5.22 13.65
N GLY A 146 -10.57 -5.78 12.46
CA GLY A 146 -11.54 -6.60 11.71
C GLY A 146 -12.63 -5.81 10.98
N LYS A 147 -12.60 -4.48 11.02
CA LYS A 147 -13.52 -3.59 10.30
C LYS A 147 -12.76 -2.60 9.42
N LEU A 148 -13.51 -1.99 8.51
CA LEU A 148 -12.99 -0.99 7.59
C LEU A 148 -13.71 0.34 7.79
N ARG A 149 -13.01 1.43 7.53
CA ARG A 149 -13.59 2.77 7.45
C ARG A 149 -12.90 3.63 6.42
N PHE A 150 -13.53 4.73 6.07
CA PHE A 150 -12.91 5.83 5.34
C PHE A 150 -12.09 6.74 6.27
N LEU A 151 -11.24 7.53 5.68
CA LEU A 151 -10.72 8.74 6.33
C LEU A 151 -11.88 9.70 6.66
N PRO A 152 -11.67 10.71 7.54
CA PRO A 152 -12.68 11.74 7.77
C PRO A 152 -13.16 12.39 6.47
N GLU A 153 -14.47 12.64 6.36
CA GLU A 153 -15.11 13.15 5.13
C GLU A 153 -14.42 14.38 4.52
N LYS A 154 -13.90 15.26 5.36
CA LYS A 154 -13.15 16.48 4.94
C LYS A 154 -11.88 16.17 4.12
N MET A 155 -11.43 14.93 4.09
CA MET A 155 -10.25 14.50 3.32
C MET A 155 -10.59 14.21 1.86
N TYR A 156 -11.86 14.19 1.50
CA TYR A 156 -12.34 13.89 0.14
C TYR A 156 -12.98 15.13 -0.48
N ALA A 157 -12.83 15.30 -1.78
CA ALA A 157 -13.57 16.32 -2.53
C ALA A 157 -15.07 15.99 -2.56
N ASP A 158 -15.41 14.70 -2.61
CA ASP A 158 -16.77 14.16 -2.60
C ASP A 158 -16.75 12.74 -2.05
N ILE A 159 -17.24 12.55 -0.82
CA ILE A 159 -17.23 11.25 -0.14
C ILE A 159 -18.11 10.23 -0.86
N GLN A 160 -19.21 10.60 -1.49
CA GLN A 160 -20.08 9.67 -2.21
C GLN A 160 -19.39 9.12 -3.47
N ARG A 161 -18.62 9.98 -4.15
CA ARG A 161 -17.81 9.56 -5.29
C ARG A 161 -16.65 8.64 -4.84
N ALA A 162 -16.03 8.94 -3.69
CA ALA A 162 -14.99 8.07 -3.11
C ALA A 162 -15.55 6.69 -2.74
N LYS A 163 -16.74 6.63 -2.12
CA LYS A 163 -17.45 5.37 -1.84
C LYS A 163 -17.72 4.56 -3.12
N ASN A 164 -18.11 5.21 -4.19
CA ASN A 164 -18.28 4.55 -5.47
C ASN A 164 -16.94 4.10 -6.07
N GLY A 165 -15.87 4.82 -5.82
CA GLY A 165 -14.51 4.44 -6.23
C GLY A 165 -14.06 3.09 -5.66
N ILE A 166 -14.36 2.83 -4.38
CA ILE A 166 -14.02 1.54 -3.74
C ILE A 166 -14.71 0.34 -4.41
N LYS A 167 -15.88 0.54 -5.02
CA LYS A 167 -16.59 -0.55 -5.70
C LYS A 167 -15.78 -1.16 -6.85
N THR A 168 -14.85 -0.41 -7.42
CA THR A 168 -13.94 -0.93 -8.47
C THR A 168 -13.05 -2.07 -7.98
N LEU A 169 -12.76 -2.13 -6.67
CA LEU A 169 -12.00 -3.22 -6.08
C LEU A 169 -12.78 -4.54 -6.03
N MET A 170 -14.12 -4.49 -6.09
CA MET A 170 -14.96 -5.68 -6.05
C MET A 170 -14.87 -6.54 -7.32
N ASP A 171 -14.35 -5.98 -8.41
CA ASP A 171 -14.08 -6.71 -9.66
C ASP A 171 -12.84 -7.64 -9.54
N LEU A 172 -12.05 -7.47 -8.47
CA LEU A 172 -10.86 -8.28 -8.19
C LEU A 172 -11.22 -9.50 -7.32
N ASP A 173 -10.48 -10.61 -7.49
CA ASP A 173 -10.62 -11.82 -6.67
C ASP A 173 -9.54 -11.85 -5.58
N PHE A 174 -9.80 -11.18 -4.46
CA PHE A 174 -8.88 -11.13 -3.31
C PHE A 174 -9.52 -11.72 -2.05
N ASP A 175 -8.68 -12.33 -1.22
CA ASP A 175 -9.05 -12.86 0.10
C ASP A 175 -8.31 -12.17 1.25
N THR A 176 -7.14 -11.61 0.95
CA THR A 176 -6.31 -10.84 1.89
C THR A 176 -6.31 -9.37 1.52
N LEU A 177 -6.50 -8.49 2.52
CA LEU A 177 -6.37 -7.03 2.39
C LEU A 177 -5.29 -6.53 3.35
N LEU A 178 -4.20 -6.00 2.80
CA LEU A 178 -3.11 -5.39 3.53
C LEU A 178 -3.24 -3.87 3.43
N VAL A 179 -3.54 -3.23 4.56
CA VAL A 179 -3.83 -1.79 4.61
C VAL A 179 -2.60 -0.99 5.05
N GLY A 180 -2.36 0.15 4.45
CA GLY A 180 -1.30 1.08 4.85
C GLY A 180 -1.51 1.65 6.25
N ASP A 181 -2.75 1.73 6.73
CA ASP A 181 -3.12 2.30 8.02
C ASP A 181 -4.11 1.39 8.76
N GLY A 182 -3.78 1.05 10.02
CA GLY A 182 -4.59 0.19 10.89
C GLY A 182 -4.33 -1.30 10.70
N ASP A 183 -5.35 -2.14 10.95
CA ASP A 183 -5.22 -3.60 10.97
C ASP A 183 -5.64 -4.24 9.64
N SER A 184 -4.78 -5.10 9.11
CA SER A 184 -5.02 -5.85 7.88
C SER A 184 -5.98 -7.02 8.10
N ILE A 185 -6.69 -7.44 7.04
CA ILE A 185 -7.59 -8.60 7.04
C ILE A 185 -6.94 -9.72 6.24
N LEU A 186 -6.54 -10.80 6.90
CA LEU A 186 -5.74 -11.87 6.29
C LEU A 186 -6.57 -12.94 5.56
N SER A 187 -7.88 -12.98 5.80
CA SER A 187 -8.81 -13.87 5.11
C SER A 187 -10.23 -13.28 5.15
N GLY A 188 -11.05 -13.59 4.13
CA GLY A 188 -12.42 -13.06 4.02
C GLY A 188 -12.48 -11.57 3.70
N ALA A 189 -11.38 -10.97 3.23
CA ALA A 189 -11.28 -9.53 3.03
C ALA A 189 -12.28 -8.99 2.00
N LYS A 190 -12.54 -9.73 0.92
CA LYS A 190 -13.54 -9.31 -0.07
C LYS A 190 -14.94 -9.21 0.52
N THR A 191 -15.30 -10.12 1.41
CA THR A 191 -16.57 -10.07 2.15
C THR A 191 -16.62 -8.84 3.06
N ALA A 192 -15.55 -8.56 3.81
CA ALA A 192 -15.48 -7.40 4.68
C ALA A 192 -15.60 -6.08 3.89
N VAL A 193 -14.98 -5.98 2.71
CA VAL A 193 -15.12 -4.81 1.83
C VAL A 193 -16.55 -4.70 1.29
N ALA A 194 -17.19 -5.82 0.91
CA ALA A 194 -18.58 -5.81 0.45
C ALA A 194 -19.54 -5.34 1.57
N GLU A 195 -19.37 -5.85 2.78
CA GLU A 195 -20.16 -5.42 3.96
C GLU A 195 -19.96 -3.94 4.25
N PHE A 196 -18.71 -3.46 4.19
CA PHE A 196 -18.38 -2.04 4.36
C PHE A 196 -19.08 -1.15 3.32
N ILE A 197 -19.05 -1.53 2.03
CA ILE A 197 -19.70 -0.79 0.94
C ILE A 197 -21.23 -0.74 1.15
N ASN A 198 -21.84 -1.85 1.60
CA ASN A 198 -23.28 -1.94 1.79
C ASN A 198 -23.78 -1.20 3.05
N SER A 199 -22.89 -0.95 4.02
CA SER A 199 -23.21 -0.27 5.29
C SER A 199 -23.03 1.25 5.23
N ASN A 200 -22.43 1.77 4.19
CA ASN A 200 -22.05 3.16 3.98
C ASN A 200 -22.61 3.72 2.65
#